data_a333ee0792d307914a95cad8ee4e181b
#
_entry.id   a333ee0792d307914a95cad8ee4e181b
#
_cell.length_a   1.000
_cell.length_b   1.000
_cell.length_c   1.000
_cell.angle_alpha   90.00
_cell.angle_beta   90.00
_cell.angle_gamma   90.00
#
_symmetry.space_group_name_H-M   'P 1'
#
loop_
_entity.id
_entity.type
_entity.pdbx_description
1 polymer ?
#
loop_
_entity_poly.entity_id
_entity_poly.type
_entity_poly.pdbx_seq_one_letter_code
_entity_poly.pdbx_strand_id
1 'polypeptide(L)'
;MIRPLLPEEYDRVMYIWLYANIEAHAFIPADFWRDNFDKTREMLPEAEVWVYEDEEDVCGFIGLTGDYVAGLFVAEEYRGNGFGHALLAHAKSLHRYLQLNVYEQNLRARTFYEREGFSFMERHWDDATRQYELTLNWQS
;
A
#
# COMPACT_ATOMS: atom_id res chain seq x y z
N MET A 1 2.25 0.00 17.40
CA MET A 1 1.79 -1.39 17.56
C MET A 1 1.02 -1.83 16.32
N ILE A 2 1.33 -2.99 15.80
CA ILE A 2 0.65 -3.53 14.62
C ILE A 2 -0.42 -4.51 15.06
N ARG A 3 -1.61 -4.38 14.49
CA ARG A 3 -2.76 -5.22 14.79
C ARG A 3 -3.71 -5.30 13.58
N PRO A 4 -4.67 -6.27 13.58
CA PRO A 4 -5.66 -6.33 12.51
C PRO A 4 -6.54 -5.08 12.47
N LEU A 5 -7.01 -4.76 11.27
CA LEU A 5 -7.98 -3.69 11.04
C LEU A 5 -9.33 -4.05 11.69
N LEU A 6 -9.96 -3.06 12.33
CA LEU A 6 -11.30 -3.19 12.89
C LEU A 6 -12.32 -2.52 11.96
N PRO A 7 -13.57 -3.05 11.85
CA PRO A 7 -14.57 -2.46 10.96
C PRO A 7 -14.85 -0.97 11.19
N GLU A 8 -14.82 -0.52 12.43
CA GLU A 8 -15.02 0.89 12.76
C GLU A 8 -13.91 1.81 12.26
N GLU A 9 -12.81 1.23 11.74
CA GLU A 9 -11.66 1.99 11.22
C GLU A 9 -11.63 2.05 9.69
N TYR A 10 -12.62 1.47 9.01
CA TYR A 10 -12.64 1.48 7.54
C TYR A 10 -12.57 2.89 6.97
N ASP A 11 -13.29 3.84 7.55
CA ASP A 11 -13.26 5.21 7.06
C ASP A 11 -11.87 5.84 7.23
N ARG A 12 -11.19 5.55 8.31
CA ARG A 12 -9.83 6.07 8.54
C ARG A 12 -8.83 5.53 7.52
N VAL A 13 -8.82 4.21 7.28
CA VAL A 13 -7.88 3.64 6.30
C VAL A 13 -8.22 4.08 4.87
N MET A 14 -9.50 4.27 4.55
CA MET A 14 -9.87 4.77 3.23
C MET A 14 -9.47 6.23 3.02
N TYR A 15 -9.52 7.04 4.07
CA TYR A 15 -8.98 8.40 4.03
C TYR A 15 -7.48 8.37 3.71
N ILE A 16 -6.73 7.52 4.41
CA ILE A 16 -5.28 7.37 4.17
C ILE A 16 -5.03 6.89 2.74
N TRP A 17 -5.78 5.86 2.30
CA TRP A 17 -5.66 5.31 0.96
C TRP A 17 -5.86 6.39 -0.11
N LEU A 18 -6.93 7.16 -0.01
CA LEU A 18 -7.27 8.16 -1.02
C LEU A 18 -6.20 9.24 -1.13
N TYR A 19 -5.85 9.86 -0.02
CA TYR A 19 -4.94 11.00 -0.05
C TYR A 19 -3.49 10.60 -0.29
N ALA A 20 -3.07 9.45 0.20
CA ALA A 20 -1.73 8.94 -0.11
C ALA A 20 -1.57 8.64 -1.60
N ASN A 21 -2.59 8.04 -2.23
CA ASN A 21 -2.56 7.77 -3.66
C ASN A 21 -2.56 9.04 -4.50
N ILE A 22 -3.42 10.00 -4.18
CA ILE A 22 -3.47 11.28 -4.91
C ILE A 22 -2.12 11.98 -4.81
N GLU A 23 -1.52 12.02 -3.64
CA GLU A 23 -0.23 12.68 -3.43
C GLU A 23 0.93 11.97 -4.15
N ALA A 24 0.97 10.63 -4.04
CA ALA A 24 2.08 9.84 -4.60
C ALA A 24 2.04 9.79 -6.13
N HIS A 25 0.87 9.96 -6.73
CA HIS A 25 0.65 9.71 -8.15
C HIS A 25 0.11 10.97 -8.86
N ALA A 26 0.89 12.05 -8.83
CA ALA A 26 0.51 13.31 -9.48
C ALA A 26 0.30 13.16 -11.00
N PHE A 27 0.88 12.14 -11.61
CA PHE A 27 0.75 11.82 -13.04
C PHE A 27 -0.54 11.06 -13.37
N ILE A 28 -1.40 10.77 -12.37
CA ILE A 28 -2.71 10.14 -12.55
C ILE A 28 -3.76 11.13 -12.04
N PRO A 29 -4.85 11.39 -12.81
CA PRO A 29 -5.89 12.28 -12.34
C PRO A 29 -6.48 11.81 -11.00
N ALA A 30 -6.72 12.74 -10.09
CA ALA A 30 -7.25 12.44 -8.76
C ALA A 30 -8.60 11.72 -8.84
N ASP A 31 -9.39 11.99 -9.87
CA ASP A 31 -10.70 11.35 -10.05
C ASP A 31 -10.59 9.84 -10.23
N PHE A 32 -9.47 9.33 -10.74
CA PHE A 32 -9.26 7.88 -10.82
C PHE A 32 -9.38 7.23 -9.44
N TRP A 33 -8.75 7.85 -8.44
CA TRP A 33 -8.77 7.33 -7.07
C TRP A 33 -10.15 7.51 -6.43
N ARG A 34 -10.79 8.65 -6.66
CA ARG A 34 -12.13 8.92 -6.15
C ARG A 34 -13.16 7.95 -6.73
N ASP A 35 -13.06 7.66 -8.02
CA ASP A 35 -13.98 6.75 -8.71
C ASP A 35 -13.81 5.30 -8.25
N ASN A 36 -12.64 4.95 -7.73
CA ASN A 36 -12.36 3.59 -7.23
C ASN A 36 -12.51 3.46 -5.71
N PHE A 37 -12.92 4.52 -5.04
CA PHE A 37 -13.01 4.56 -3.57
C PHE A 37 -13.96 3.51 -3.01
N ASP A 38 -15.21 3.50 -3.48
CA ASP A 38 -16.22 2.60 -2.95
C ASP A 38 -15.87 1.13 -3.20
N LYS A 39 -15.39 0.83 -4.38
CA LYS A 39 -14.96 -0.52 -4.74
C LYS A 39 -13.83 -1.00 -3.85
N THR A 40 -12.85 -0.14 -3.59
CA THR A 40 -11.72 -0.48 -2.73
C THR A 40 -12.19 -0.72 -1.29
N ARG A 41 -13.10 0.14 -0.79
CA ARG A 41 -13.65 -0.02 0.56
C ARG A 41 -14.37 -1.37 0.72
N GLU A 42 -15.11 -1.79 -0.30
CA GLU A 42 -15.82 -3.07 -0.28
C GLU A 42 -14.89 -4.28 -0.21
N MET A 43 -13.64 -4.11 -0.61
CA MET A 43 -12.64 -5.19 -0.55
C MET A 43 -12.02 -5.38 0.83
N LEU A 44 -12.12 -4.38 1.72
CA LEU A 44 -11.47 -4.43 3.02
C LEU A 44 -11.85 -5.64 3.88
N PRO A 45 -13.14 -6.03 3.97
CA PRO A 45 -13.50 -7.19 4.81
C PRO A 45 -12.92 -8.51 4.35
N GLU A 46 -12.56 -8.63 3.07
CA GLU A 46 -12.06 -9.87 2.47
C GLU A 46 -10.54 -9.92 2.37
N ALA A 47 -9.87 -8.81 2.65
CA ALA A 47 -8.41 -8.72 2.58
C ALA A 47 -7.77 -8.95 3.95
N GLU A 48 -6.50 -9.33 3.93
CA GLU A 48 -5.68 -9.35 5.13
C GLU A 48 -5.15 -7.93 5.32
N VAL A 49 -5.63 -7.21 6.35
CA VAL A 49 -5.23 -5.82 6.57
C VAL A 49 -4.67 -5.64 7.98
N TRP A 50 -3.44 -5.13 8.06
CA TRP A 50 -2.76 -4.81 9.31
C TRP A 50 -2.60 -3.30 9.40
N VAL A 51 -2.92 -2.74 10.57
CA VAL A 51 -2.74 -1.30 10.82
C VAL A 51 -1.62 -1.07 11.82
N TYR A 52 -0.95 0.07 11.68
CA TYR A 52 -0.02 0.55 12.68
C TYR A 52 -0.73 1.60 13.54
N GLU A 53 -0.87 1.29 14.83
CA GLU A 53 -1.49 2.21 15.78
C GLU A 53 -0.42 2.85 16.65
N ASP A 54 -0.46 4.17 16.79
CA ASP A 54 0.40 4.94 17.66
C ASP A 54 -0.43 6.00 18.39
N GLU A 55 -0.38 6.01 19.72
CA GLU A 55 -1.13 6.95 20.55
C GLU A 55 -2.63 7.00 20.20
N GLU A 56 -3.23 5.80 20.05
CA GLU A 56 -4.66 5.62 19.73
C GLU A 56 -5.08 6.10 18.34
N ASP A 57 -4.12 6.41 17.47
CA ASP A 57 -4.40 6.78 16.08
C ASP A 57 -3.87 5.73 15.12
N VAL A 58 -4.63 5.46 14.05
CA VAL A 58 -4.18 4.61 12.95
C VAL A 58 -3.31 5.47 12.03
N CYS A 59 -2.01 5.12 11.99
CA CYS A 59 -1.01 5.91 11.28
C CYS A 59 -0.76 5.41 9.86
N GLY A 60 -1.06 4.14 9.60
CA GLY A 60 -0.84 3.53 8.31
C GLY A 60 -1.38 2.10 8.29
N PHE A 61 -1.32 1.48 7.11
CA PHE A 61 -1.79 0.10 6.97
C PHE A 61 -1.16 -0.58 5.77
N ILE A 62 -1.18 -1.92 5.81
CA ILE A 62 -0.82 -2.77 4.68
C ILE A 62 -1.99 -3.72 4.42
N GLY A 63 -2.37 -3.83 3.15
CA GLY A 63 -3.43 -4.74 2.72
C GLY A 63 -2.86 -5.79 1.78
N LEU A 64 -3.23 -7.05 2.02
CA LEU A 64 -2.76 -8.18 1.23
C LEU A 64 -3.92 -9.06 0.80
N THR A 65 -3.77 -9.64 -0.40
CA THR A 65 -4.63 -10.70 -0.90
C THR A 65 -3.72 -11.87 -1.26
N GLY A 66 -3.72 -12.93 -0.44
CA GLY A 66 -2.70 -13.96 -0.55
C GLY A 66 -1.31 -13.36 -0.35
N ASP A 67 -0.39 -13.61 -1.28
CA ASP A 67 0.97 -13.06 -1.24
C ASP A 67 1.11 -11.72 -1.97
N TYR A 68 0.00 -11.19 -2.48
CA TYR A 68 0.01 -9.92 -3.19
C TYR A 68 -0.23 -8.75 -2.23
N VAL A 69 0.69 -7.81 -2.20
CA VAL A 69 0.54 -6.56 -1.44
C VAL A 69 -0.29 -5.60 -2.28
N ALA A 70 -1.57 -5.45 -1.93
CA ALA A 70 -2.47 -4.56 -2.65
C ALA A 70 -2.17 -3.10 -2.35
N GLY A 71 -1.63 -2.80 -1.16
CA GLY A 71 -1.24 -1.45 -0.81
C GLY A 71 -0.52 -1.37 0.52
N LEU A 72 0.36 -0.39 0.63
CA LEU A 72 1.06 -0.05 1.85
C LEU A 72 1.09 1.48 1.93
N PHE A 73 0.42 2.03 2.93
CA PHE A 73 0.25 3.47 3.04
C PHE A 73 0.47 3.96 4.46
N VAL A 74 1.13 5.11 4.58
CA VAL A 74 1.32 5.82 5.86
C VAL A 74 0.75 7.22 5.68
N ALA A 75 -0.05 7.66 6.66
CA ALA A 75 -0.60 9.01 6.65
C ALA A 75 0.52 10.04 6.64
N GLU A 76 0.30 11.15 5.93
CA GLU A 76 1.33 12.17 5.71
C GLU A 76 2.00 12.63 7.01
N GLU A 77 1.20 12.91 8.05
CA GLU A 77 1.71 13.41 9.32
C GLU A 77 2.57 12.41 10.09
N TYR A 78 2.54 11.14 9.70
CA TYR A 78 3.29 10.07 10.37
C TYR A 78 4.45 9.52 9.55
N ARG A 79 4.73 10.09 8.39
CA ARG A 79 5.84 9.65 7.54
C ARG A 79 7.19 9.96 8.18
N GLY A 80 8.20 9.17 7.82
CA GLY A 80 9.54 9.35 8.35
C GLY A 80 9.78 8.73 9.71
N ASN A 81 8.84 7.93 10.23
CA ASN A 81 8.94 7.27 11.54
C ASN A 81 9.19 5.76 11.44
N GLY A 82 9.39 5.24 10.24
CA GLY A 82 9.64 3.81 10.04
C GLY A 82 8.40 2.93 10.09
N PHE A 83 7.20 3.49 10.06
CA PHE A 83 5.96 2.72 10.14
C PHE A 83 5.74 1.85 8.90
N GLY A 84 6.07 2.36 7.71
CA GLY A 84 5.98 1.57 6.48
C GLY A 84 6.89 0.36 6.51
N HIS A 85 8.13 0.55 6.97
CA HIS A 85 9.07 -0.54 7.16
C HIS A 85 8.53 -1.58 8.14
N ALA A 86 7.97 -1.13 9.28
CA ALA A 86 7.44 -2.02 10.31
C ALA A 86 6.26 -2.85 9.77
N LEU A 87 5.34 -2.23 9.04
CA LEU A 87 4.20 -2.92 8.44
C LEU A 87 4.66 -3.97 7.42
N LEU A 88 5.63 -3.62 6.59
CA LEU A 88 6.16 -4.56 5.59
C LEU A 88 6.91 -5.70 6.27
N ALA A 89 7.68 -5.41 7.31
CA ALA A 89 8.37 -6.44 8.08
C ALA A 89 7.39 -7.42 8.73
N HIS A 90 6.25 -6.91 9.20
CA HIS A 90 5.19 -7.75 9.75
C HIS A 90 4.64 -8.70 8.69
N ALA A 91 4.35 -8.19 7.48
CA ALA A 91 3.90 -9.03 6.37
C ALA A 91 4.94 -10.10 6.01
N LYS A 92 6.22 -9.73 5.98
CA LYS A 92 7.32 -10.68 5.71
C LYS A 92 7.41 -11.77 6.75
N SER A 93 7.00 -11.52 7.99
CA SER A 93 7.00 -12.53 9.05
C SER A 93 5.89 -13.56 8.85
N LEU A 94 4.85 -13.24 8.08
CA LEU A 94 3.69 -14.10 7.85
C LEU A 94 3.68 -14.74 6.46
N HIS A 95 4.50 -14.24 5.53
CA HIS A 95 4.55 -14.71 4.15
C HIS A 95 5.99 -15.00 3.75
N ARG A 96 6.21 -16.07 3.02
CA ARG A 96 7.56 -16.41 2.49
C ARG A 96 7.85 -15.72 1.18
N TYR A 97 6.82 -15.25 0.51
CA TYR A 97 6.90 -14.59 -0.79
C TYR A 97 5.91 -13.43 -0.80
N LEU A 98 6.33 -12.30 -1.33
CA LEU A 98 5.45 -11.14 -1.53
C LEU A 98 5.66 -10.60 -2.94
N GLN A 99 4.57 -10.15 -3.56
CA GLN A 99 4.59 -9.52 -4.86
C GLN A 99 3.73 -8.27 -4.82
N LEU A 100 4.13 -7.25 -5.56
CA LEU A 100 3.37 -6.01 -5.66
C LEU A 100 3.59 -5.35 -7.01
N ASN A 101 2.72 -4.39 -7.32
CA ASN A 101 2.88 -3.51 -8.46
C ASN A 101 3.10 -2.08 -7.98
N VAL A 102 3.98 -1.36 -8.67
CA VAL A 102 4.25 0.05 -8.39
C VAL A 102 4.33 0.80 -9.71
N TYR A 103 3.77 2.00 -9.77
CA TYR A 103 3.89 2.81 -10.99
C TYR A 103 5.34 3.19 -11.22
N GLU A 104 5.78 3.10 -12.46
CA GLU A 104 7.17 3.39 -12.85
C GLU A 104 7.60 4.79 -12.43
N GLN A 105 6.70 5.76 -12.50
CA GLN A 105 7.00 7.14 -12.14
C GLN A 105 7.02 7.41 -10.64
N ASN A 106 6.57 6.45 -9.81
CA ASN A 106 6.61 6.59 -8.37
C ASN A 106 8.00 6.19 -7.83
N LEU A 107 8.98 7.08 -8.04
CA LEU A 107 10.38 6.80 -7.68
C LEU A 107 10.57 6.60 -6.18
N ARG A 108 9.79 7.30 -5.36
CA ARG A 108 9.87 7.18 -3.90
C ARG A 108 9.50 5.78 -3.44
N ALA A 109 8.40 5.24 -3.94
CA ALA A 109 7.97 3.88 -3.61
C ALA A 109 8.96 2.84 -4.14
N ARG A 110 9.45 3.02 -5.38
CA ARG A 110 10.44 2.12 -5.96
C ARG A 110 11.70 2.05 -5.10
N THR A 111 12.21 3.19 -4.68
CA THR A 111 13.40 3.26 -3.82
C THR A 111 13.14 2.58 -2.49
N PHE A 112 11.96 2.81 -1.90
CA PHE A 112 11.57 2.17 -0.65
C PHE A 112 11.58 0.64 -0.78
N TYR A 113 10.91 0.10 -1.79
CA TYR A 113 10.82 -1.34 -1.96
C TYR A 113 12.17 -1.98 -2.29
N GLU A 114 13.02 -1.31 -3.05
CA GLU A 114 14.39 -1.79 -3.29
C GLU A 114 15.17 -1.94 -1.99
N ARG A 115 15.08 -0.94 -1.10
CA ARG A 115 15.73 -0.99 0.21
C ARG A 115 15.17 -2.12 1.07
N GLU A 116 13.89 -2.44 0.89
CA GLU A 116 13.22 -3.51 1.62
C GLU A 116 13.48 -4.89 1.02
N GLY A 117 14.33 -4.99 0.01
CA GLY A 117 14.75 -6.25 -0.56
C GLY A 117 13.91 -6.77 -1.72
N PHE A 118 13.05 -5.93 -2.28
CA PHE A 118 12.27 -6.31 -3.46
C PHE A 118 13.10 -6.20 -4.72
N SER A 119 12.86 -7.13 -5.66
CA SER A 119 13.55 -7.18 -6.95
C SER A 119 12.55 -6.97 -8.09
N PHE A 120 13.02 -6.35 -9.17
CA PHE A 120 12.24 -6.16 -10.38
C PHE A 120 11.96 -7.48 -11.07
N MET A 121 10.69 -7.69 -11.50
CA MET A 121 10.27 -8.86 -12.28
C MET A 121 9.91 -8.49 -13.70
N GLU A 122 8.97 -7.54 -13.87
CA GLU A 122 8.49 -7.16 -15.19
C GLU A 122 7.93 -5.74 -15.21
N ARG A 123 7.83 -5.19 -16.40
CA ARG A 123 7.25 -3.89 -16.68
C ARG A 123 6.04 -4.12 -17.59
N HIS A 124 4.90 -3.52 -17.26
CA HIS A 124 3.69 -3.68 -18.07
C HIS A 124 2.89 -2.39 -18.13
N TRP A 125 2.08 -2.28 -19.18
CA TRP A 125 1.22 -1.11 -19.39
C TRP A 125 -0.11 -1.31 -18.68
N ASP A 126 -0.57 -0.26 -17.96
CA ASP A 126 -1.88 -0.24 -17.34
C ASP A 126 -2.79 0.71 -18.13
N ASP A 127 -3.76 0.13 -18.85
CA ASP A 127 -4.69 0.89 -19.66
C ASP A 127 -5.59 1.81 -18.83
N ALA A 128 -5.94 1.41 -17.62
CA ALA A 128 -6.84 2.18 -16.75
C ALA A 128 -6.26 3.52 -16.37
N THR A 129 -4.96 3.59 -16.12
CA THR A 129 -4.26 4.81 -15.73
C THR A 129 -3.39 5.39 -16.84
N ARG A 130 -3.18 4.64 -17.93
CA ARG A 130 -2.29 4.99 -19.04
C ARG A 130 -0.87 5.24 -18.55
N GLN A 131 -0.40 4.36 -17.69
CA GLN A 131 0.93 4.42 -17.09
C GLN A 131 1.59 3.04 -17.13
N TYR A 132 2.92 3.04 -17.13
CA TYR A 132 3.64 1.80 -16.91
C TYR A 132 3.70 1.47 -15.43
N GLU A 133 3.51 0.19 -15.13
CA GLU A 133 3.70 -0.37 -13.79
C GLU A 133 4.85 -1.35 -13.81
N LEU A 134 5.51 -1.48 -12.66
CA LEU A 134 6.53 -2.48 -12.43
C LEU A 134 6.01 -3.50 -11.42
N THR A 135 6.23 -4.77 -11.72
CA THR A 135 5.98 -5.85 -10.76
C THR A 135 7.28 -6.13 -10.04
N LEU A 136 7.23 -6.10 -8.72
CA LEU A 136 8.36 -6.38 -7.84
C LEU A 136 8.03 -7.56 -6.95
N ASN A 137 9.05 -8.34 -6.54
CA ASN A 137 8.85 -9.43 -5.61
C ASN A 137 9.93 -9.48 -4.55
N TRP A 138 9.58 -10.15 -3.46
CA TRP A 138 10.48 -10.46 -2.37
C TRP A 138 10.27 -11.92 -1.95
N GLN A 139 11.36 -12.59 -1.61
CA GLN A 139 11.32 -13.97 -1.14
C GLN A 139 12.27 -14.13 0.04
N SER A 140 11.78 -14.80 1.07
CA SER A 140 12.60 -15.03 2.28
C SER A 140 13.77 -15.97 2.02
#